data_73c88a95d22a0856ef85b063d34ddd39
#
_entry.id   73c88a95d22a0856ef85b063d34ddd39
#
_cell.length_a   1.000
_cell.length_b   1.000
_cell.length_c   1.000
_cell.angle_alpha   90.00
_cell.angle_beta   90.00
_cell.angle_gamma   90.00
#
_symmetry.space_group_name_H-M   'P 1'
#
loop_
_entity.id
_entity.type
_entity.pdbx_description
1 polymer ?
#
loop_
_entity_poly.entity_id
_entity_poly.type
_entity_poly.pdbx_seq_one_letter_code
_entity_poly.pdbx_strand_id
1 'polypeptide(L)'
;MRKELSRRERKKQETRQSLLAAAMELFHEKGYDATPVEEITERADVGKGTFFNYFPSKEALLAELAAWRVEQMRSALDVKAGAPASPVGRLKRLLTLLHGQAIQEGHLMQRALAARLAQPPAHLAGHKLHGLVNDLVREAQAAGEMRGDLEPGVIGDLLHLLFFHQVIACHHDGAGTRVPQEMETMIDLFMDGLAGPNWRRE
;
A
#
# COMPACT_ATOMS: atom_id res chain seq x y z
N MET A 1 12.06 -21.76 -14.78
CA MET A 1 10.88 -22.51 -15.29
C MET A 1 9.66 -22.03 -14.51
N ARG A 2 8.75 -21.26 -15.11
CA ARG A 2 7.42 -20.98 -14.51
C ARG A 2 6.61 -22.27 -14.56
N LYS A 3 6.23 -22.79 -13.39
CA LYS A 3 5.33 -23.94 -13.29
C LYS A 3 3.98 -23.52 -13.87
N GLU A 4 3.54 -24.16 -14.94
CA GLU A 4 2.20 -23.89 -15.50
C GLU A 4 1.16 -24.25 -14.44
N LEU A 5 0.30 -23.29 -14.13
CA LEU A 5 -0.80 -23.48 -13.20
C LEU A 5 -1.79 -24.50 -13.77
N SER A 6 -2.26 -25.42 -12.94
CA SER A 6 -3.33 -26.32 -13.32
C SER A 6 -4.60 -25.54 -13.72
N ARG A 7 -5.46 -26.12 -14.54
CA ARG A 7 -6.75 -25.50 -14.93
C ARG A 7 -7.58 -25.09 -13.71
N ARG A 8 -7.52 -25.86 -12.63
CA ARG A 8 -8.24 -25.55 -11.37
C ARG A 8 -7.64 -24.35 -10.66
N GLU A 9 -6.32 -24.25 -10.60
CA GLU A 9 -5.62 -23.11 -9.98
C GLU A 9 -5.86 -21.82 -10.79
N ARG A 10 -5.83 -21.91 -12.11
CA ARG A 10 -6.15 -20.77 -12.99
C ARG A 10 -7.57 -20.27 -12.75
N LYS A 11 -8.57 -21.16 -12.77
CA LYS A 11 -9.97 -20.78 -12.48
C LYS A 11 -10.15 -20.21 -11.07
N LYS A 12 -9.39 -20.73 -10.09
CA LYS A 12 -9.37 -20.18 -8.74
C LYS A 12 -8.84 -18.73 -8.70
N GLN A 13 -7.77 -18.45 -9.44
CA GLN A 13 -7.22 -17.09 -9.56
C GLN A 13 -8.17 -16.15 -10.31
N GLU A 14 -8.77 -16.59 -11.41
CA GLU A 14 -9.74 -15.81 -12.18
C GLU A 14 -10.92 -15.37 -11.31
N THR A 15 -11.52 -16.32 -10.56
CA THR A 15 -12.64 -15.99 -9.64
C THR A 15 -12.20 -15.01 -8.55
N ARG A 16 -11.01 -15.18 -7.98
CA ARG A 16 -10.48 -14.26 -6.98
C ARG A 16 -10.29 -12.85 -7.53
N GLN A 17 -9.74 -12.75 -8.73
CA GLN A 17 -9.55 -11.46 -9.42
C GLN A 17 -10.87 -10.78 -9.75
N SER A 18 -11.88 -11.56 -10.19
CA SER A 18 -13.22 -11.04 -10.47
C SER A 18 -13.86 -10.44 -9.21
N LEU A 19 -13.76 -11.11 -8.06
CA LEU A 19 -14.26 -10.60 -6.78
C LEU A 19 -13.53 -9.31 -6.35
N LEU A 20 -12.22 -9.24 -6.52
CA LEU A 20 -11.42 -8.04 -6.18
C LEU A 20 -11.78 -6.88 -7.11
N ALA A 21 -11.94 -7.11 -8.41
CA ALA A 21 -12.32 -6.09 -9.37
C ALA A 21 -13.73 -5.55 -9.09
N ALA A 22 -14.71 -6.43 -8.90
CA ALA A 22 -16.08 -6.06 -8.56
C ALA A 22 -16.17 -5.23 -7.27
N ALA A 23 -15.42 -5.63 -6.24
CA ALA A 23 -15.37 -4.89 -4.98
C ALA A 23 -14.75 -3.50 -5.16
N MET A 24 -13.65 -3.40 -5.92
CA MET A 24 -12.98 -2.12 -6.18
C MET A 24 -13.91 -1.14 -6.90
N GLU A 25 -14.62 -1.59 -7.95
CA GLU A 25 -15.60 -0.78 -8.66
C GLU A 25 -16.71 -0.28 -7.73
N LEU A 26 -17.32 -1.18 -6.95
CA LEU A 26 -18.40 -0.82 -6.03
C LEU A 26 -17.94 0.10 -4.90
N PHE A 27 -16.73 -0.09 -4.38
CA PHE A 27 -16.16 0.81 -3.38
C PHE A 27 -15.91 2.21 -3.93
N HIS A 28 -15.54 2.33 -5.20
CA HIS A 28 -15.43 3.63 -5.87
C HIS A 28 -16.79 4.26 -6.16
N GLU A 29 -17.78 3.47 -6.59
CA GLU A 29 -19.13 3.95 -6.95
C GLU A 29 -19.88 4.51 -5.73
N LYS A 30 -19.87 3.83 -4.60
CA LYS A 30 -20.73 4.13 -3.45
C LYS A 30 -20.06 4.01 -2.06
N GLY A 31 -18.78 3.74 -2.05
CA GLY A 31 -18.01 3.60 -0.81
C GLY A 31 -18.06 2.22 -0.18
N TYR A 32 -17.10 1.96 0.71
CA TYR A 32 -16.94 0.66 1.38
C TYR A 32 -18.14 0.29 2.23
N ASP A 33 -18.63 1.22 3.09
CA ASP A 33 -19.68 0.92 4.05
C ASP A 33 -21.02 0.59 3.38
N ALA A 34 -21.34 1.29 2.29
CA ALA A 34 -22.58 1.09 1.54
C ALA A 34 -22.55 -0.10 0.57
N THR A 35 -21.45 -0.85 0.50
CA THR A 35 -21.30 -2.00 -0.39
C THR A 35 -21.45 -3.31 0.40
N PRO A 36 -22.57 -4.02 0.31
CA PRO A 36 -22.75 -5.34 0.90
C PRO A 36 -22.02 -6.43 0.08
N VAL A 37 -21.69 -7.56 0.73
CA VAL A 37 -21.04 -8.70 0.06
C VAL A 37 -21.89 -9.25 -1.07
N GLU A 38 -23.22 -9.21 -0.92
CA GLU A 38 -24.17 -9.66 -1.91
C GLU A 38 -23.99 -8.98 -3.27
N GLU A 39 -23.80 -7.66 -3.28
CA GLU A 39 -23.59 -6.91 -4.52
C GLU A 39 -22.22 -7.20 -5.16
N ILE A 40 -21.19 -7.43 -4.31
CA ILE A 40 -19.87 -7.83 -4.82
C ILE A 40 -20.00 -9.18 -5.53
N THR A 41 -20.71 -10.13 -4.94
CA THR A 41 -20.89 -11.47 -5.53
C THR A 41 -21.74 -11.44 -6.79
N GLU A 42 -22.79 -10.63 -6.81
CA GLU A 42 -23.63 -10.41 -7.99
C GLU A 42 -22.83 -9.79 -9.13
N ARG A 43 -22.07 -8.72 -8.86
CA ARG A 43 -21.20 -8.06 -9.86
C ARG A 43 -20.12 -9.00 -10.41
N ALA A 44 -19.60 -9.90 -9.57
CA ALA A 44 -18.58 -10.88 -9.94
C ALA A 44 -19.13 -12.17 -10.57
N ASP A 45 -20.47 -12.28 -10.70
CA ASP A 45 -21.18 -13.47 -11.19
C ASP A 45 -20.81 -14.75 -10.42
N VAL A 46 -20.84 -14.68 -9.09
CA VAL A 46 -20.58 -15.83 -8.22
C VAL A 46 -21.54 -15.90 -7.05
N GLY A 47 -21.72 -17.08 -6.48
CA GLY A 47 -22.54 -17.25 -5.29
C GLY A 47 -21.86 -16.71 -4.02
N LYS A 48 -22.67 -16.25 -3.04
CA LYS A 48 -22.18 -15.75 -1.73
C LYS A 48 -21.26 -16.75 -1.01
N GLY A 49 -21.55 -18.05 -1.07
CA GLY A 49 -20.69 -19.11 -0.52
C GLY A 49 -19.30 -19.12 -1.17
N THR A 50 -19.22 -18.80 -2.47
CA THR A 50 -17.95 -18.67 -3.18
C THR A 50 -17.11 -17.54 -2.61
N PHE A 51 -17.71 -16.37 -2.32
CA PHE A 51 -17.00 -15.27 -1.68
C PHE A 51 -16.30 -15.72 -0.39
N PHE A 52 -17.05 -16.35 0.52
CA PHE A 52 -16.50 -16.77 1.81
C PHE A 52 -15.47 -17.90 1.72
N ASN A 53 -15.42 -18.63 0.62
CA ASN A 53 -14.32 -19.59 0.34
C ASN A 53 -13.00 -18.88 0.00
N TYR A 54 -13.04 -17.62 -0.47
CA TYR A 54 -11.85 -16.83 -0.82
C TYR A 54 -11.49 -15.80 0.24
N PHE A 55 -12.49 -15.16 0.83
CA PHE A 55 -12.34 -14.08 1.78
C PHE A 55 -13.26 -14.33 2.98
N PRO A 56 -12.71 -14.55 4.19
CA PRO A 56 -13.52 -14.82 5.37
C PRO A 56 -14.43 -13.63 5.75
N SER A 57 -14.13 -12.42 5.27
CA SER A 57 -14.93 -11.22 5.48
C SER A 57 -14.65 -10.16 4.42
N LYS A 58 -15.47 -9.10 4.39
CA LYS A 58 -15.26 -7.93 3.53
C LYS A 58 -13.96 -7.19 3.87
N GLU A 59 -13.57 -7.18 5.15
CA GLU A 59 -12.30 -6.61 5.63
C GLU A 59 -11.09 -7.40 5.08
N ALA A 60 -11.19 -8.73 5.01
CA ALA A 60 -10.14 -9.57 4.44
C ALA A 60 -9.96 -9.31 2.94
N LEU A 61 -11.06 -9.10 2.21
CA LEU A 61 -11.01 -8.70 0.81
C LEU A 61 -10.37 -7.30 0.67
N LEU A 62 -10.73 -6.34 1.52
CA LEU A 62 -10.13 -5.01 1.52
C LEU A 62 -8.62 -5.05 1.79
N ALA A 63 -8.17 -5.86 2.75
CA ALA A 63 -6.75 -6.05 3.05
C ALA A 63 -5.99 -6.62 1.84
N GLU A 64 -6.63 -7.48 1.07
CA GLU A 64 -6.03 -8.03 -0.14
C GLU A 64 -5.99 -7.02 -1.30
N LEU A 65 -7.01 -6.20 -1.45
CA LEU A 65 -6.99 -5.07 -2.40
C LEU A 65 -5.82 -4.13 -2.10
N ALA A 66 -5.62 -3.78 -0.83
CA ALA A 66 -4.48 -2.97 -0.40
C ALA A 66 -3.15 -3.65 -0.74
N ALA A 67 -3.01 -4.95 -0.50
CA ALA A 67 -1.82 -5.71 -0.83
C ALA A 67 -1.56 -5.80 -2.36
N TRP A 68 -2.60 -5.93 -3.16
CA TRP A 68 -2.50 -5.93 -4.62
C TRP A 68 -2.03 -4.55 -5.14
N ARG A 69 -2.55 -3.47 -4.59
CA ARG A 69 -2.10 -2.10 -4.94
C ARG A 69 -0.63 -1.85 -4.65
N VAL A 70 -0.13 -2.32 -3.52
CA VAL A 70 1.30 -2.24 -3.20
C VAL A 70 2.15 -2.94 -4.25
N GLU A 71 1.70 -4.09 -4.76
CA GLU A 71 2.41 -4.81 -5.82
C GLU A 71 2.41 -4.05 -7.15
N GLN A 72 1.31 -3.38 -7.49
CA GLN A 72 1.25 -2.50 -8.66
C GLN A 72 2.21 -1.31 -8.51
N MET A 73 2.30 -0.72 -7.32
CA MET A 73 3.28 0.34 -7.04
C MET A 73 4.71 -0.16 -7.15
N ARG A 74 5.04 -1.34 -6.59
CA ARG A 74 6.35 -1.99 -6.73
C ARG A 74 6.72 -2.08 -8.22
N SER A 75 5.84 -2.64 -9.03
CA SER A 75 6.07 -2.76 -10.47
C SER A 75 6.25 -1.41 -11.16
N ALA A 76 5.55 -0.37 -10.73
CA ALA A 76 5.67 0.97 -11.28
C ALA A 76 6.99 1.66 -10.89
N LEU A 77 7.60 1.27 -9.77
CA LEU A 77 8.90 1.77 -9.35
C LEU A 77 10.06 1.12 -10.13
N ASP A 78 9.87 -0.14 -10.58
CA ASP A 78 10.95 -0.91 -11.22
C ASP A 78 11.02 -0.76 -12.74
N VAL A 79 9.91 -0.44 -13.43
CA VAL A 79 9.75 -0.70 -14.88
C VAL A 79 9.73 0.56 -15.73
N LYS A 80 9.62 1.80 -15.22
CA LYS A 80 9.42 2.97 -16.08
C LYS A 80 10.70 3.75 -16.34
N ALA A 81 10.99 3.99 -17.63
CA ALA A 81 11.88 5.03 -18.07
C ALA A 81 11.51 6.35 -17.37
N GLY A 82 12.43 6.89 -16.54
CA GLY A 82 12.18 8.05 -15.68
C GLY A 82 11.89 7.71 -14.21
N ALA A 83 11.92 6.43 -13.80
CA ALA A 83 11.97 6.10 -12.39
C ALA A 83 13.32 6.60 -11.80
N PRO A 84 13.32 7.15 -10.57
CA PRO A 84 14.56 7.56 -9.91
C PRO A 84 15.52 6.37 -9.84
N ALA A 85 16.78 6.57 -10.27
CA ALA A 85 17.82 5.54 -10.23
C ALA A 85 18.22 5.25 -8.76
N SER A 86 18.08 6.26 -7.88
CA SER A 86 18.48 6.18 -6.49
C SER A 86 17.42 5.46 -5.64
N PRO A 87 17.81 4.58 -4.70
CA PRO A 87 16.90 3.95 -3.75
C PRO A 87 16.08 4.96 -2.94
N VAL A 88 16.69 6.05 -2.49
CA VAL A 88 15.99 7.14 -1.79
C VAL A 88 14.98 7.83 -2.70
N GLY A 89 15.31 8.08 -3.97
CA GLY A 89 14.38 8.63 -4.96
C GLY A 89 13.19 7.70 -5.17
N ARG A 90 13.40 6.38 -5.25
CA ARG A 90 12.31 5.38 -5.35
C ARG A 90 11.44 5.38 -4.10
N LEU A 91 12.03 5.51 -2.90
CA LEU A 91 11.30 5.61 -1.65
C LEU A 91 10.43 6.88 -1.60
N LYS A 92 10.99 8.04 -1.94
CA LYS A 92 10.24 9.30 -2.05
C LYS A 92 9.06 9.18 -3.02
N ARG A 93 9.28 8.59 -4.19
CA ARG A 93 8.22 8.35 -5.18
C ARG A 93 7.14 7.41 -4.65
N LEU A 94 7.50 6.34 -3.94
CA LEU A 94 6.53 5.45 -3.30
C LEU A 94 5.65 6.23 -2.31
N LEU A 95 6.25 7.03 -1.44
CA LEU A 95 5.52 7.84 -0.45
C LEU A 95 4.59 8.86 -1.12
N THR A 96 5.04 9.51 -2.20
CA THR A 96 4.20 10.42 -3.00
C THR A 96 3.00 9.72 -3.63
N LEU A 97 3.20 8.51 -4.19
CA LEU A 97 2.12 7.71 -4.77
C LEU A 97 1.10 7.27 -3.71
N LEU A 98 1.59 6.81 -2.55
CA LEU A 98 0.74 6.43 -1.41
C LEU A 98 -0.07 7.62 -0.90
N HIS A 99 0.56 8.80 -0.82
CA HIS A 99 -0.10 10.02 -0.42
C HIS A 99 -1.21 10.44 -1.40
N GLY A 100 -0.92 10.42 -2.70
CA GLY A 100 -1.93 10.70 -3.74
C GLY A 100 -3.15 9.78 -3.64
N GLN A 101 -2.95 8.50 -3.32
CA GLN A 101 -4.04 7.57 -3.08
C GLN A 101 -4.81 7.87 -1.79
N ALA A 102 -4.11 8.26 -0.71
CA ALA A 102 -4.76 8.64 0.55
C ALA A 102 -5.70 9.85 0.37
N ILE A 103 -5.34 10.79 -0.49
CA ILE A 103 -6.21 11.93 -0.85
C ILE A 103 -7.45 11.46 -1.62
N GLN A 104 -7.27 10.58 -2.60
CA GLN A 104 -8.36 10.13 -3.49
C GLN A 104 -9.31 9.14 -2.80
N GLU A 105 -8.80 8.28 -1.94
CA GLU A 105 -9.52 7.14 -1.39
C GLU A 105 -9.42 7.07 0.15
N GLY A 106 -9.33 8.20 0.83
CA GLY A 106 -9.03 8.29 2.26
C GLY A 106 -9.94 7.43 3.13
N HIS A 107 -11.26 7.37 2.85
CA HIS A 107 -12.18 6.49 3.58
C HIS A 107 -11.84 5.01 3.46
N LEU A 108 -11.50 4.56 2.25
CA LEU A 108 -11.14 3.18 1.99
C LEU A 108 -9.83 2.82 2.69
N MET A 109 -8.86 3.74 2.65
CA MET A 109 -7.58 3.58 3.30
C MET A 109 -7.69 3.57 4.83
N GLN A 110 -8.54 4.41 5.42
CA GLN A 110 -8.83 4.38 6.86
C GLN A 110 -9.48 3.06 7.29
N ARG A 111 -10.42 2.54 6.50
CA ARG A 111 -11.04 1.24 6.79
C ARG A 111 -10.02 0.10 6.69
N ALA A 112 -9.14 0.12 5.70
CA ALA A 112 -8.05 -0.85 5.57
C ALA A 112 -7.09 -0.76 6.77
N LEU A 113 -6.77 0.45 7.23
CA LEU A 113 -5.94 0.68 8.41
C LEU A 113 -6.62 0.19 9.70
N ALA A 114 -7.90 0.53 9.89
CA ALA A 114 -8.66 0.07 11.06
C ALA A 114 -8.75 -1.46 11.12
N ALA A 115 -9.06 -2.11 10.01
CA ALA A 115 -9.08 -3.57 9.89
C ALA A 115 -7.72 -4.19 10.22
N ARG A 116 -6.64 -3.52 9.86
CA ARG A 116 -5.27 -3.95 10.16
C ARG A 116 -4.91 -3.79 11.63
N LEU A 117 -5.24 -2.65 12.25
CA LEU A 117 -4.97 -2.39 13.67
C LEU A 117 -5.75 -3.34 14.59
N ALA A 118 -6.87 -3.88 14.11
CA ALA A 118 -7.63 -4.91 14.83
C ALA A 118 -6.96 -6.30 14.83
N GLN A 119 -5.89 -6.50 14.04
CA GLN A 119 -5.15 -7.76 13.96
C GLN A 119 -3.97 -7.78 14.97
N PRO A 120 -3.53 -8.97 15.44
CA PRO A 120 -2.36 -9.07 16.30
C PRO A 120 -1.09 -8.45 15.68
N PRO A 121 -0.20 -7.83 16.47
CA PRO A 121 1.01 -7.13 15.99
C PRO A 121 1.92 -7.98 15.09
N ALA A 122 1.97 -9.29 15.29
CA ALA A 122 2.76 -10.21 14.47
C ALA A 122 2.39 -10.16 12.97
N HIS A 123 1.17 -9.76 12.62
CA HIS A 123 0.73 -9.60 11.23
C HIS A 123 1.12 -8.25 10.61
N LEU A 124 1.58 -7.29 11.42
CA LEU A 124 2.04 -6.00 10.93
C LEU A 124 3.35 -6.11 10.16
N ALA A 125 4.29 -6.94 10.64
CA ALA A 125 5.59 -7.15 10.01
C ALA A 125 5.52 -7.89 8.65
N GLY A 126 4.47 -8.68 8.41
CA GLY A 126 4.27 -9.43 7.15
C GLY A 126 3.56 -8.67 6.04
N HIS A 127 3.25 -7.39 6.24
CA HIS A 127 2.51 -6.61 5.25
C HIS A 127 3.39 -6.22 4.05
N LYS A 128 2.85 -6.37 2.83
CA LYS A 128 3.60 -6.10 1.58
C LYS A 128 4.18 -4.68 1.52
N LEU A 129 3.46 -3.67 2.01
CA LEU A 129 3.97 -2.30 2.04
C LEU A 129 5.17 -2.16 2.98
N HIS A 130 5.09 -2.75 4.17
CA HIS A 130 6.21 -2.74 5.13
C HIS A 130 7.43 -3.45 4.54
N GLY A 131 7.23 -4.61 3.90
CA GLY A 131 8.30 -5.31 3.18
C GLY A 131 8.93 -4.45 2.09
N LEU A 132 8.12 -3.81 1.25
CA LEU A 132 8.60 -2.95 0.16
C LEU A 132 9.40 -1.76 0.69
N VAL A 133 8.92 -1.08 1.73
CA VAL A 133 9.64 0.05 2.37
C VAL A 133 10.96 -0.43 2.95
N ASN A 134 10.98 -1.54 3.70
CA ASN A 134 12.20 -2.08 4.27
C ASN A 134 13.22 -2.53 3.22
N ASP A 135 12.78 -3.07 2.09
CA ASP A 135 13.67 -3.42 0.98
C ASP A 135 14.34 -2.17 0.40
N LEU A 136 13.56 -1.10 0.15
CA LEU A 136 14.10 0.19 -0.33
C LEU A 136 15.03 0.85 0.68
N VAL A 137 14.74 0.76 1.98
CA VAL A 137 15.63 1.25 3.05
C VAL A 137 16.96 0.50 3.04
N ARG A 138 16.94 -0.84 2.97
CA ARG A 138 18.17 -1.65 2.87
C ARG A 138 18.99 -1.29 1.64
N GLU A 139 18.34 -1.11 0.50
CA GLU A 139 19.02 -0.69 -0.73
C GLU A 139 19.65 0.71 -0.57
N ALA A 140 18.96 1.66 0.07
CA ALA A 140 19.49 2.99 0.33
C ALA A 140 20.68 2.99 1.31
N GLN A 141 20.64 2.14 2.33
CA GLN A 141 21.77 1.94 3.25
C GLN A 141 22.96 1.31 2.52
N ALA A 142 22.72 0.28 1.70
CA ALA A 142 23.77 -0.37 0.91
C ALA A 142 24.41 0.57 -0.11
N ALA A 143 23.64 1.53 -0.68
CA ALA A 143 24.13 2.56 -1.58
C ALA A 143 24.83 3.73 -0.86
N GLY A 144 24.80 3.77 0.49
CA GLY A 144 25.32 4.88 1.30
C GLY A 144 24.49 6.15 1.24
N GLU A 145 23.26 6.07 0.71
CA GLU A 145 22.31 7.18 0.66
C GLU A 145 21.59 7.39 2.01
N MET A 146 21.49 6.33 2.81
CA MET A 146 21.02 6.37 4.20
C MET A 146 22.10 5.89 5.16
N ARG A 147 22.03 6.39 6.39
CA ARG A 147 22.90 5.92 7.48
C ARG A 147 22.67 4.43 7.75
N GLY A 148 23.74 3.67 7.88
CA GLY A 148 23.72 2.22 8.05
C GLY A 148 23.79 1.73 9.49
N ASP A 149 23.82 2.64 10.48
CA ASP A 149 23.92 2.34 11.92
C ASP A 149 22.55 2.08 12.58
N LEU A 150 21.44 2.24 11.83
CA LEU A 150 20.08 1.96 12.27
C LEU A 150 19.55 0.70 11.59
N GLU A 151 18.78 -0.09 12.34
CA GLU A 151 18.07 -1.23 11.79
C GLU A 151 17.04 -0.78 10.72
N PRO A 152 17.03 -1.38 9.52
CA PRO A 152 16.08 -1.01 8.44
C PRO A 152 14.61 -1.03 8.89
N GLY A 153 14.25 -1.99 9.77
CA GLY A 153 12.91 -2.10 10.33
C GLY A 153 12.48 -0.88 11.13
N VAL A 154 13.37 -0.30 11.92
CA VAL A 154 13.10 0.92 12.70
C VAL A 154 12.80 2.09 11.79
N ILE A 155 13.59 2.26 10.73
CA ILE A 155 13.35 3.30 9.72
C ILE A 155 12.01 3.07 9.02
N GLY A 156 11.74 1.83 8.62
CA GLY A 156 10.50 1.45 7.98
C GLY A 156 9.27 1.69 8.85
N ASP A 157 9.35 1.40 10.14
CA ASP A 157 8.26 1.65 11.10
C ASP A 157 7.98 3.15 11.27
N LEU A 158 9.02 3.99 11.32
CA LEU A 158 8.87 5.44 11.38
C LEU A 158 8.24 6.00 10.10
N LEU A 159 8.65 5.53 8.92
CA LEU A 159 8.04 5.91 7.65
C LEU A 159 6.56 5.48 7.58
N HIS A 160 6.23 4.29 8.08
CA HIS A 160 4.84 3.84 8.20
C HIS A 160 4.01 4.73 9.13
N LEU A 161 4.58 5.09 10.28
CA LEU A 161 3.91 5.99 11.23
C LEU A 161 3.62 7.36 10.61
N LEU A 162 4.57 7.93 9.88
CA LEU A 162 4.38 9.17 9.13
C LEU A 162 3.27 9.03 8.09
N PHE A 163 3.28 7.94 7.33
CA PHE A 163 2.24 7.68 6.33
C PHE A 163 0.86 7.54 6.97
N PHE A 164 0.73 6.78 8.06
CA PHE A 164 -0.55 6.62 8.75
C PHE A 164 -1.06 7.91 9.37
N HIS A 165 -0.17 8.72 9.94
CA HIS A 165 -0.53 10.07 10.41
C HIS A 165 -1.17 10.89 9.29
N GLN A 166 -0.60 10.85 8.08
CA GLN A 166 -1.14 11.56 6.93
C GLN A 166 -2.50 11.03 6.48
N VAL A 167 -2.70 9.70 6.44
CA VAL A 167 -4.01 9.09 6.11
C VAL A 167 -5.10 9.56 7.08
N ILE A 168 -4.76 9.72 8.37
CA ILE A 168 -5.68 10.21 9.39
C ILE A 168 -5.91 11.72 9.23
N ALA A 169 -4.86 12.51 9.05
CA ALA A 169 -4.92 13.97 8.95
C ALA A 169 -5.71 14.44 7.72
N CYS A 170 -5.51 13.83 6.56
CA CYS A 170 -6.24 14.16 5.32
C CYS A 170 -7.77 14.10 5.48
N HIS A 171 -8.26 13.40 6.50
CA HIS A 171 -9.70 13.19 6.71
C HIS A 171 -10.33 14.17 7.69
N HIS A 172 -9.55 14.68 8.66
CA HIS A 172 -10.09 15.54 9.70
C HIS A 172 -10.33 16.99 9.26
N ASP A 173 -9.53 17.49 8.33
CA ASP A 173 -9.51 18.93 8.05
C ASP A 173 -10.39 19.38 6.88
N GLY A 174 -11.05 18.46 6.14
CA GLY A 174 -11.83 18.82 4.93
C GLY A 174 -11.00 19.58 3.87
N ALA A 175 -9.72 19.82 4.15
CA ALA A 175 -8.79 20.62 3.39
C ALA A 175 -7.78 19.74 2.65
N GLY A 176 -8.25 18.95 1.70
CA GLY A 176 -7.39 18.12 0.83
C GLY A 176 -6.33 18.84 0.01
N THR A 177 -6.02 20.11 0.35
CA THR A 177 -5.13 20.99 -0.41
C THR A 177 -3.82 21.39 0.30
N ARG A 178 -3.70 21.24 1.61
CA ARG A 178 -2.46 21.63 2.34
C ARG A 178 -1.39 20.53 2.39
N VAL A 179 -1.80 19.32 2.19
CA VAL A 179 -1.03 18.11 2.52
C VAL A 179 0.14 17.78 1.58
N PRO A 180 0.14 18.06 0.24
CA PRO A 180 1.28 17.69 -0.60
C PRO A 180 2.59 18.36 -0.16
N GLN A 181 2.54 19.66 0.16
CA GLN A 181 3.72 20.44 0.50
C GLN A 181 4.26 20.12 1.89
N GLU A 182 3.36 19.87 2.85
CA GLU A 182 3.71 19.42 4.20
C GLU A 182 4.33 18.01 4.18
N MET A 183 3.81 17.10 3.33
CA MET A 183 4.36 15.76 3.18
C MET A 183 5.78 15.80 2.60
N GLU A 184 6.02 16.58 1.55
CA GLU A 184 7.37 16.74 1.00
C GLU A 184 8.33 17.28 2.05
N THR A 185 7.90 18.30 2.80
CA THR A 185 8.69 18.85 3.90
C THR A 185 8.97 17.83 4.99
N MET A 186 7.98 17.02 5.39
CA MET A 186 8.16 15.96 6.39
C MET A 186 9.10 14.86 5.90
N ILE A 187 8.96 14.46 4.63
CA ILE A 187 9.87 13.48 4.01
C ILE A 187 11.30 14.05 3.97
N ASP A 188 11.46 15.30 3.56
CA ASP A 188 12.79 15.93 3.49
C ASP A 188 13.44 16.05 4.87
N LEU A 189 12.71 16.52 5.88
CA LEU A 189 13.21 16.57 7.26
C LEU A 189 13.59 15.18 7.78
N PHE A 190 12.78 14.17 7.49
CA PHE A 190 13.06 12.81 7.88
C PHE A 190 14.30 12.27 7.16
N MET A 191 14.40 12.53 5.85
CA MET A 191 15.54 12.12 5.03
C MET A 191 16.83 12.84 5.42
N ASP A 192 16.79 14.13 5.78
CA ASP A 192 17.94 14.88 6.27
C ASP A 192 18.49 14.24 7.56
N GLY A 193 17.62 13.75 8.44
CA GLY A 193 18.01 13.02 9.66
C GLY A 193 18.58 11.61 9.41
N LEU A 194 18.30 11.03 8.24
CA LEU A 194 18.75 9.70 7.81
C LEU A 194 19.85 9.74 6.76
N ALA A 195 20.25 10.94 6.29
CA ALA A 195 21.22 11.11 5.22
C ALA A 195 22.53 10.34 5.50
N GLY A 196 22.97 9.57 4.52
CA GLY A 196 24.26 8.91 4.50
C GLY A 196 25.28 9.72 3.70
N PRO A 197 26.55 9.28 3.67
CA PRO A 197 27.66 10.03 3.04
C PRO A 197 27.47 10.26 1.53
N ASN A 198 26.69 9.44 0.88
CA ASN A 198 26.46 9.49 -0.58
C ASN A 198 25.14 10.15 -0.96
N TRP A 199 24.33 10.58 0.00
CA TRP A 199 23.08 11.25 -0.32
C TRP A 199 23.28 12.68 -0.79
N ARG A 200 22.66 13.03 -1.91
CA ARG A 200 22.64 14.40 -2.43
C ARG A 200 21.19 14.82 -2.61
N ARG A 201 20.86 16.02 -2.14
CA ARG A 201 19.57 16.64 -2.48
C ARG A 201 19.53 16.85 -4.00
N GLU A 202 18.57 16.26 -4.66
CA GLU A 202 18.24 16.56 -6.07
C GLU A 202 17.44 17.84 -6.17
#